data_450728bc4322299e5b24dccc16ef3387
#
_entry.id   450728bc4322299e5b24dccc16ef3387
#
_cell.length_a   1.000
_cell.length_b   1.000
_cell.length_c   1.000
_cell.angle_alpha   90.00
_cell.angle_beta   90.00
_cell.angle_gamma   90.00
#
_symmetry.space_group_name_H-M   'P 1'
#
loop_
_entity.id
_entity.type
_entity.pdbx_description
1 polymer ?
#
loop_
_entity_poly.entity_id
_entity_poly.type
_entity_poly.pdbx_seq_one_letter_code
_entity_poly.pdbx_strand_id
1 'polypeptide(L)'
;MENNHYNQLLQYLQHKTLPENIEIKQQQQIIKQSKNYQLQQNLLYKIDKRKLNNLLKVIRKHELEALLYMFHNDPTAGHFAIDIMFDKIKSRYYWPQIYENI
;
A
#
# COMPACT_ATOMS: atom_id res chain seq x y z
N MET A 1 3.04 3.52 -3.61
CA MET A 1 1.98 3.54 -4.65
C MET A 1 1.82 4.93 -5.21
N GLU A 2 1.68 5.05 -6.50
CA GLU A 2 1.43 6.34 -7.14
C GLU A 2 0.12 6.93 -6.66
N ASN A 3 0.09 8.25 -6.47
CA ASN A 3 -1.09 8.94 -5.96
C ASN A 3 -2.33 8.75 -6.83
N ASN A 4 -2.14 8.77 -8.16
CA ASN A 4 -3.24 8.58 -9.08
C ASN A 4 -3.90 7.21 -8.91
N HIS A 5 -3.10 6.17 -8.84
CA HIS A 5 -3.59 4.80 -8.63
C HIS A 5 -4.28 4.65 -7.27
N TYR A 6 -3.69 5.21 -6.23
CA TYR A 6 -4.26 5.22 -4.89
C TYR A 6 -5.65 5.88 -4.90
N ASN A 7 -5.74 7.05 -5.51
CA ASN A 7 -7.00 7.80 -5.55
C ASN A 7 -8.08 7.08 -6.39
N GLN A 8 -7.69 6.41 -7.46
CA GLN A 8 -8.63 5.63 -8.27
C GLN A 8 -9.23 4.46 -7.49
N LEU A 9 -8.40 3.73 -6.75
CA LEU A 9 -8.87 2.64 -5.89
C LEU A 9 -9.75 3.17 -4.77
N LEU A 10 -9.33 4.26 -4.14
CA LEU A 10 -10.09 4.90 -3.06
C LEU A 10 -11.48 5.32 -3.54
N GLN A 11 -11.54 6.01 -4.68
CA GLN A 11 -12.80 6.48 -5.26
C GLN A 11 -13.73 5.31 -5.60
N TYR A 12 -13.20 4.27 -6.22
CA TYR A 12 -14.01 3.10 -6.56
C TYR A 12 -14.56 2.39 -5.32
N LEU A 13 -13.74 2.25 -4.28
CA LEU A 13 -14.18 1.61 -3.04
C LEU A 13 -15.19 2.46 -2.27
N GLN A 14 -15.03 3.80 -2.29
CA GLN A 14 -15.95 4.70 -1.61
C GLN A 14 -17.29 4.85 -2.35
N HIS A 15 -17.27 5.03 -3.65
CA HIS A 15 -18.42 5.48 -4.42
C HIS A 15 -18.83 4.53 -5.55
N LYS A 16 -18.05 3.47 -5.81
CA LYS A 16 -18.26 2.57 -6.95
C LYS A 16 -18.24 3.28 -8.29
N THR A 17 -17.52 4.39 -8.36
CA THR A 17 -17.34 5.18 -9.58
C THR A 17 -15.93 5.06 -10.12
N LEU A 18 -15.80 5.11 -11.43
CA LEU A 18 -14.51 5.04 -12.11
C LEU A 18 -14.18 6.43 -12.70
N PRO A 19 -12.89 6.74 -12.85
CA PRO A 19 -12.51 7.98 -13.51
C PRO A 19 -13.08 8.05 -14.93
N GLU A 20 -13.45 9.25 -15.35
CA GLU A 20 -13.82 9.50 -16.74
C GLU A 20 -12.57 9.42 -17.62
N ASN A 21 -12.75 9.11 -18.90
CA ASN A 21 -11.69 9.15 -19.92
C ASN A 21 -10.55 8.13 -19.71
N ILE A 22 -10.78 7.05 -18.99
CA ILE A 22 -9.83 5.95 -18.96
C ILE A 22 -10.32 4.80 -19.83
N GLU A 23 -9.37 4.03 -20.35
CA GLU A 23 -9.67 2.88 -21.20
C GLU A 23 -10.44 1.81 -20.44
N ILE A 24 -11.28 1.06 -21.15
CA ILE A 24 -12.05 -0.04 -20.56
C ILE A 24 -11.12 -1.04 -19.87
N LYS A 25 -9.97 -1.30 -20.46
CA LYS A 25 -8.96 -2.20 -19.90
C LYS A 25 -8.47 -1.72 -18.53
N GLN A 26 -8.23 -0.41 -18.39
CA GLN A 26 -7.83 0.18 -17.12
C GLN A 26 -8.97 0.14 -16.10
N GLN A 27 -10.20 0.37 -16.53
CA GLN A 27 -11.38 0.26 -15.66
C GLN A 27 -11.48 -1.15 -15.07
N GLN A 28 -11.32 -2.16 -15.91
CA GLN A 28 -11.37 -3.56 -15.48
C GLN A 28 -10.26 -3.89 -14.49
N GLN A 29 -9.06 -3.32 -14.68
CA GLN A 29 -7.96 -3.50 -13.75
C GLN A 29 -8.25 -2.90 -12.39
N ILE A 30 -8.84 -1.71 -12.33
CA ILE A 30 -9.21 -1.07 -11.06
C ILE A 30 -10.22 -1.94 -10.31
N ILE A 31 -11.26 -2.42 -11.01
CA ILE A 31 -12.27 -3.28 -10.41
C ILE A 31 -11.64 -4.57 -9.87
N LYS A 32 -10.79 -5.20 -10.66
CA LYS A 32 -10.12 -6.44 -10.27
C LYS A 32 -9.22 -6.22 -9.06
N GLN A 33 -8.42 -5.16 -9.08
CA GLN A 33 -7.49 -4.85 -7.99
C GLN A 33 -8.21 -4.45 -6.72
N SER A 34 -9.38 -3.79 -6.83
CA SER A 34 -10.14 -3.32 -5.67
C SER A 34 -10.53 -4.44 -4.72
N LYS A 35 -10.62 -5.67 -5.22
CA LYS A 35 -10.94 -6.84 -4.39
C LYS A 35 -9.84 -7.19 -3.39
N ASN A 36 -8.63 -6.68 -3.61
CA ASN A 36 -7.48 -6.91 -2.74
C ASN A 36 -7.30 -5.81 -1.70
N TYR A 37 -8.19 -4.83 -1.68
CA TYR A 37 -8.07 -3.66 -0.82
C TYR A 37 -9.35 -3.44 -0.02
N GLN A 38 -9.22 -2.74 1.09
CA GLN A 38 -10.33 -2.39 1.97
C GLN A 38 -10.13 -0.97 2.46
N LEU A 39 -11.23 -0.23 2.64
CA LEU A 39 -11.20 1.10 3.25
C LEU A 39 -11.44 1.01 4.74
N GLN A 40 -10.68 1.78 5.50
CA GLN A 40 -10.96 2.08 6.91
C GLN A 40 -10.67 3.55 7.15
N GLN A 41 -11.65 4.28 7.67
CA GLN A 41 -11.51 5.70 8.00
C GLN A 41 -10.98 6.53 6.82
N ASN A 42 -11.50 6.23 5.63
CA ASN A 42 -11.10 6.89 4.37
C ASN A 42 -9.64 6.67 3.97
N LEU A 43 -9.00 5.66 4.53
CA LEU A 43 -7.66 5.25 4.15
C LEU A 43 -7.70 3.88 3.48
N LEU A 44 -6.79 3.70 2.53
CA LEU A 44 -6.70 2.45 1.77
C LEU A 44 -5.77 1.47 2.48
N TYR A 45 -6.26 0.24 2.64
CA TYR A 45 -5.51 -0.88 3.20
C TYR A 45 -5.52 -2.04 2.21
N LYS A 46 -4.41 -2.76 2.16
CA LYS A 46 -4.34 -4.01 1.40
C LYS A 46 -4.65 -5.18 2.31
N ILE A 47 -5.49 -6.10 1.83
CA ILE A 47 -5.79 -7.34 2.54
C ILE A 47 -4.55 -8.22 2.50
N ASP A 48 -4.06 -8.62 3.67
CA ASP A 48 -2.90 -9.49 3.77
C ASP A 48 -3.34 -10.94 3.54
N LYS A 49 -2.85 -11.52 2.44
CA LYS A 49 -3.19 -12.91 2.09
C LYS A 49 -2.46 -13.94 2.94
N ARG A 50 -1.41 -13.52 3.61
CA ARG A 50 -0.58 -14.42 4.43
C ARG A 50 -1.09 -14.57 5.85
N LYS A 51 -1.87 -13.61 6.32
CA LYS A 51 -2.34 -13.58 7.70
C LYS A 51 -3.80 -13.14 7.75
N LEU A 52 -4.66 -14.03 8.25
CA LEU A 52 -6.08 -13.77 8.34
C LEU A 52 -6.37 -12.55 9.22
N ASN A 53 -7.30 -11.71 8.76
CA ASN A 53 -7.75 -10.50 9.47
C ASN A 53 -6.67 -9.42 9.64
N ASN A 54 -5.57 -9.51 8.92
CA ASN A 54 -4.57 -8.47 8.92
C ASN A 54 -4.72 -7.55 7.71
N LEU A 55 -4.69 -6.25 7.97
CA LEU A 55 -4.72 -5.22 6.93
C LEU A 55 -3.38 -4.49 6.92
N LEU A 56 -2.87 -4.24 5.72
CA LEU A 56 -1.61 -3.53 5.52
C LEU A 56 -1.92 -2.11 5.04
N LYS A 57 -1.40 -1.11 5.74
CA LYS A 57 -1.59 0.28 5.32
C LYS A 57 -0.87 0.52 4.00
N VAL A 58 -1.61 1.00 3.00
CA VAL A 58 -1.03 1.32 1.69
C VAL A 58 -0.24 2.63 1.80
N ILE A 59 1.02 2.58 1.40
CA ILE A 59 1.93 3.73 1.43
C ILE A 59 2.01 4.33 0.03
N ARG A 60 1.73 5.63 -0.06
CA ARG A 60 1.83 6.38 -1.30
C ARG A 60 3.28 6.77 -1.56
N LYS A 61 3.59 7.06 -2.81
CA LYS A 61 4.95 7.36 -3.23
C LYS A 61 5.58 8.51 -2.42
N HIS A 62 4.83 9.55 -2.15
CA HIS A 62 5.35 10.70 -1.41
C HIS A 62 5.55 10.41 0.09
N GLU A 63 4.94 9.35 0.61
CA GLU A 63 5.11 8.93 2.00
C GLU A 63 6.26 7.96 2.18
N LEU A 64 6.70 7.33 1.10
CA LEU A 64 7.66 6.23 1.15
C LEU A 64 9.02 6.66 1.67
N GLU A 65 9.53 7.80 1.22
CA GLU A 65 10.83 8.31 1.65
C GLU A 65 10.86 8.56 3.16
N ALA A 66 9.81 9.20 3.68
CA ALA A 66 9.71 9.47 5.11
C ALA A 66 9.66 8.18 5.92
N LEU A 67 8.90 7.19 5.44
CA LEU A 67 8.79 5.90 6.10
C LEU A 67 10.15 5.18 6.15
N LEU A 68 10.82 5.09 5.02
CA LEU A 68 12.13 4.45 4.94
C LEU A 68 13.17 5.19 5.77
N TYR A 69 13.13 6.51 5.76
CA TYR A 69 14.03 7.32 6.59
C TYR A 69 13.85 7.01 8.08
N MET A 70 12.61 6.93 8.56
CA MET A 70 12.33 6.61 9.95
C MET A 70 12.94 5.26 10.35
N PHE A 71 12.77 4.24 9.50
CA PHE A 71 13.27 2.91 9.82
C PHE A 71 14.78 2.82 9.71
N HIS A 72 15.39 3.46 8.71
CA HIS A 72 16.86 3.41 8.53
C HIS A 72 17.63 4.19 9.59
N ASN A 73 17.02 5.21 10.19
CA ASN A 73 17.67 6.06 11.18
C ASN A 73 17.24 5.75 12.62
N ASP A 74 16.49 4.68 12.83
CA ASP A 74 16.12 4.23 14.16
C ASP A 74 17.37 3.65 14.86
N PRO A 75 17.83 4.26 15.98
CA PRO A 75 19.01 3.73 16.69
C PRO A 75 18.81 2.33 17.25
N THR A 76 17.55 1.91 17.48
CA THR A 76 17.26 0.56 17.94
C THR A 76 17.26 -0.43 16.80
N ALA A 77 17.24 0.02 15.58
CA ALA A 77 17.25 -0.83 14.40
C ALA A 77 18.63 -1.37 14.05
N GLY A 78 19.71 -1.02 14.73
CA GLY A 78 21.10 -1.49 14.64
C GLY A 78 21.46 -2.43 13.49
N HIS A 79 22.69 -2.88 13.47
CA HIS A 79 23.26 -3.67 12.37
C HIS A 79 22.61 -5.05 12.14
N PHE A 80 21.81 -5.52 13.08
CA PHE A 80 21.10 -6.80 12.97
C PHE A 80 19.78 -6.65 12.22
N ALA A 81 19.46 -5.49 11.75
CA ALA A 81 18.08 -5.12 11.70
C ALA A 81 17.48 -5.01 10.30
N ILE A 82 18.25 -5.28 9.24
CA ILE A 82 17.65 -5.21 7.90
C ILE A 82 16.52 -6.23 7.78
N ASP A 83 16.76 -7.47 8.20
CA ASP A 83 15.74 -8.52 8.15
C ASP A 83 14.59 -8.25 9.11
N ILE A 84 14.90 -7.84 10.34
CA ILE A 84 13.90 -7.52 11.36
C ILE A 84 13.09 -6.30 10.92
N MET A 85 13.76 -5.27 10.42
CA MET A 85 13.13 -4.06 9.91
C MET A 85 12.21 -4.39 8.73
N PHE A 86 12.69 -5.20 7.80
CA PHE A 86 11.91 -5.63 6.65
C PHE A 86 10.65 -6.38 7.08
N ASP A 87 10.80 -7.31 8.04
CA ASP A 87 9.65 -8.06 8.56
C ASP A 87 8.63 -7.15 9.24
N LYS A 88 9.08 -6.16 10.01
CA LYS A 88 8.18 -5.18 10.63
C LYS A 88 7.44 -4.35 9.59
N ILE A 89 8.14 -3.88 8.56
CA ILE A 89 7.55 -3.06 7.51
C ILE A 89 6.50 -3.86 6.75
N LYS A 90 6.84 -5.03 6.25
CA LYS A 90 5.92 -5.82 5.43
C LYS A 90 4.75 -6.41 6.21
N SER A 91 4.83 -6.44 7.53
CA SER A 91 3.72 -6.87 8.38
C SER A 91 2.69 -5.78 8.64
N ARG A 92 3.02 -4.51 8.36
CA ARG A 92 2.17 -3.35 8.63
C ARG A 92 1.83 -2.51 7.42
N TYR A 93 2.70 -2.53 6.41
CA TYR A 93 2.63 -1.61 5.28
C TYR A 93 2.69 -2.35 3.95
N TYR A 94 2.16 -1.71 2.93
CA TYR A 94 2.21 -2.20 1.57
C TYR A 94 2.41 -1.06 0.58
N TRP A 95 3.27 -1.28 -0.41
CA TRP A 95 3.34 -0.51 -1.65
C TRP A 95 3.82 -1.45 -2.75
N PRO A 96 3.50 -1.16 -4.04
CA PRO A 96 4.06 -1.95 -5.13
C PRO A 96 5.58 -1.92 -5.05
N GLN A 97 6.24 -3.03 -5.30
CA GLN A 97 7.70 -3.16 -5.25
C GLN A 97 8.28 -3.08 -3.82
N ILE A 98 7.48 -3.38 -2.81
CA ILE A 98 7.95 -3.35 -1.41
C ILE A 98 9.22 -4.19 -1.22
N TYR A 99 9.31 -5.33 -1.92
CA TYR A 99 10.46 -6.22 -1.80
C TYR A 99 11.71 -5.69 -2.51
N GLU A 100 11.56 -4.72 -3.41
CA GLU A 100 12.67 -4.12 -4.15
C GLU A 100 13.22 -2.88 -3.46
N ASN A 101 12.41 -2.19 -2.66
CA ASN A 101 12.76 -0.91 -2.06
C ASN A 101 13.47 -1.01 -0.70
N ILE A 102 13.55 -2.21 -0.14
CA ILE A 102 14.15 -2.40 1.19
C ILE A 102 15.49 -3.13 1.12
#